data_286e9774a3c24b7e072b81a4643e48c9
#
_entry.id   286e9774a3c24b7e072b81a4643e48c9
#
_cell.length_a   1.000
_cell.length_b   1.000
_cell.length_c   1.000
_cell.angle_alpha   90.00
_cell.angle_beta   90.00
_cell.angle_gamma   90.00
#
_symmetry.space_group_name_H-M   'P 1'
#
loop_
_entity.id
_entity.type
_entity.pdbx_description
1 polymer ?
#
loop_
_entity_poly.entity_id
_entity_poly.type
_entity_poly.pdbx_seq_one_letter_code
_entity_poly.pdbx_strand_id
1 'polypeptide(L)'
;MGTITARKRKDGSTGYRAQVRVMRNGKSHSETETFDRKALAQQWMRMKEAELDQRRARGEPLGSKQTLGELVDWYVDEIGDDAEWGRTKAADLKRIRKAPIAKLVVTSITTPDYIRHAETRKAEGSGPATVSNDFIWIGQVLKSARATLGVLTDLSRLDDARHALRQRKLIAKSQARDRRLQGNEEAQLLEYFANRDGRADIPMVAVFRFAIVTSRRVEEITRIKWANLDETKGVAMLEDVKHPTRKKGNDRTFRLLSEGWEIIKAQPRRKAGLDAEYVFPYNPRSISAAFTRACKFLDIQDLHFHDLRHEATSRFFERGYSIQEVAHFTLHDSWGTLKRYTHLRPEQVPERRV
;
A
#
# COMPACT_ATOMS: atom_id res chain seq x y z
N MET A 1 -36.46 -3.10 27.91
CA MET A 1 -37.25 -4.30 28.26
C MET A 1 -37.22 -5.26 27.11
N GLY A 2 -36.87 -6.51 27.37
CA GLY A 2 -36.85 -7.58 26.39
C GLY A 2 -38.18 -8.34 26.38
N THR A 3 -38.51 -8.93 25.23
CA THR A 3 -39.65 -9.78 25.03
C THR A 3 -39.23 -11.08 24.34
N ILE A 4 -39.90 -12.20 24.69
CA ILE A 4 -39.70 -13.49 24.03
C ILE A 4 -41.01 -13.94 23.45
N THR A 5 -41.03 -14.21 22.12
CA THR A 5 -42.21 -14.67 21.39
C THR A 5 -41.95 -16.07 20.84
N ALA A 6 -42.80 -17.02 21.15
CA ALA A 6 -42.74 -18.36 20.57
C ALA A 6 -43.37 -18.35 19.17
N ARG A 7 -42.72 -18.95 18.17
CA ARG A 7 -43.23 -19.09 16.78
C ARG A 7 -43.06 -20.53 16.33
N LYS A 8 -44.12 -21.09 15.77
CA LYS A 8 -44.06 -22.40 15.11
C LYS A 8 -43.38 -22.25 13.76
N ARG A 9 -42.41 -23.12 13.49
CA ARG A 9 -41.72 -23.22 12.20
C ARG A 9 -42.49 -24.14 11.25
N LYS A 10 -42.14 -24.12 9.97
CA LYS A 10 -42.76 -24.95 8.92
C LYS A 10 -42.56 -26.46 9.17
N ASP A 11 -41.51 -26.84 9.89
CA ASP A 11 -41.22 -28.23 10.30
C ASP A 11 -41.95 -28.69 11.57
N GLY A 12 -42.85 -27.88 12.13
CA GLY A 12 -43.59 -28.16 13.35
C GLY A 12 -42.85 -27.82 14.64
N SER A 13 -41.57 -27.51 14.61
CA SER A 13 -40.79 -27.12 15.79
C SER A 13 -41.14 -25.70 16.28
N THR A 14 -40.88 -25.42 17.56
CA THR A 14 -41.09 -24.09 18.13
C THR A 14 -39.78 -23.35 18.28
N GLY A 15 -39.64 -22.19 17.58
CA GLY A 15 -38.56 -21.25 17.78
C GLY A 15 -38.94 -20.13 18.77
N TYR A 16 -38.02 -19.70 19.58
CA TYR A 16 -38.17 -18.62 20.59
C TYR A 16 -37.42 -17.39 20.11
N ARG A 17 -38.15 -16.38 19.64
CA ARG A 17 -37.60 -15.09 19.23
C ARG A 17 -37.45 -14.19 20.44
N ALA A 18 -36.24 -13.91 20.87
CA ALA A 18 -35.94 -12.90 21.86
C ALA A 18 -35.69 -11.54 21.19
N GLN A 19 -36.25 -10.49 21.78
CA GLN A 19 -36.06 -9.11 21.34
C GLN A 19 -35.76 -8.24 22.54
N VAL A 20 -34.67 -7.48 22.49
CA VAL A 20 -34.34 -6.44 23.46
C VAL A 20 -34.51 -5.08 22.79
N ARG A 21 -35.22 -4.16 23.44
CA ARG A 21 -35.44 -2.79 22.94
C ARG A 21 -35.04 -1.79 23.98
N VAL A 22 -34.21 -0.81 23.59
CA VAL A 22 -33.77 0.30 24.41
C VAL A 22 -34.07 1.63 23.70
N MET A 23 -34.62 2.58 24.42
CA MET A 23 -34.85 3.94 23.93
C MET A 23 -33.74 4.87 24.41
N ARG A 24 -33.20 5.71 23.52
CA ARG A 24 -32.26 6.76 23.88
C ARG A 24 -32.44 7.96 22.95
N ASN A 25 -32.52 9.16 23.54
CA ASN A 25 -32.69 10.43 22.80
C ASN A 25 -33.78 10.36 21.72
N GLY A 26 -34.96 9.77 22.05
CA GLY A 26 -36.07 9.63 21.13
C GLY A 26 -35.90 8.54 20.03
N LYS A 27 -34.74 7.87 19.96
CA LYS A 27 -34.51 6.78 19.02
C LYS A 27 -34.60 5.42 19.70
N SER A 28 -35.30 4.47 19.04
CA SER A 28 -35.42 3.09 19.50
C SER A 28 -34.31 2.24 18.88
N HIS A 29 -33.53 1.57 19.71
CA HIS A 29 -32.63 0.51 19.30
C HIS A 29 -33.21 -0.84 19.71
N SER A 30 -33.26 -1.81 18.80
CA SER A 30 -33.72 -3.17 19.10
C SER A 30 -32.81 -4.21 18.46
N GLU A 31 -32.43 -5.21 19.26
CA GLU A 31 -31.75 -6.41 18.79
C GLU A 31 -32.68 -7.61 18.93
N THR A 32 -32.58 -8.56 18.00
CA THR A 32 -33.47 -9.72 17.94
C THR A 32 -32.67 -10.95 17.53
N GLU A 33 -32.89 -12.08 18.24
CA GLU A 33 -32.29 -13.36 17.93
C GLU A 33 -33.29 -14.49 18.15
N THR A 34 -33.16 -15.61 17.42
CA THR A 34 -34.12 -16.73 17.51
C THR A 34 -33.40 -18.01 17.96
N PHE A 35 -33.95 -18.69 18.96
CA PHE A 35 -33.37 -19.85 19.61
C PHE A 35 -34.34 -21.04 19.56
N ASP A 36 -33.81 -22.27 19.61
CA ASP A 36 -34.59 -23.49 19.66
C ASP A 36 -35.12 -23.79 21.07
N ARG A 37 -34.53 -23.18 22.09
CA ARG A 37 -34.92 -23.36 23.49
C ARG A 37 -35.21 -22.02 24.17
N LYS A 38 -36.31 -21.97 24.93
CA LYS A 38 -36.73 -20.77 25.67
C LYS A 38 -35.66 -20.30 26.69
N ALA A 39 -34.96 -21.25 27.31
CA ALA A 39 -33.89 -20.93 28.27
C ALA A 39 -32.75 -20.16 27.61
N LEU A 40 -32.31 -20.56 26.42
CA LEU A 40 -31.27 -19.87 25.65
C LEU A 40 -31.70 -18.46 25.24
N ALA A 41 -32.96 -18.31 24.82
CA ALA A 41 -33.54 -17.00 24.51
C ALA A 41 -33.53 -16.08 25.73
N GLN A 42 -33.87 -16.61 26.92
CA GLN A 42 -33.83 -15.85 28.19
C GLN A 42 -32.41 -15.47 28.61
N GLN A 43 -31.47 -16.40 28.47
CA GLN A 43 -30.05 -16.12 28.77
C GLN A 43 -29.49 -15.03 27.85
N TRP A 44 -29.71 -15.15 26.57
CA TRP A 44 -29.29 -14.13 25.58
C TRP A 44 -29.92 -12.77 25.87
N MET A 45 -31.20 -12.74 26.18
CA MET A 45 -31.94 -11.53 26.51
C MET A 45 -31.32 -10.80 27.72
N ARG A 46 -31.04 -11.52 28.82
CA ARG A 46 -30.38 -10.95 30.02
C ARG A 46 -28.99 -10.42 29.73
N MET A 47 -28.19 -11.17 28.96
CA MET A 47 -26.85 -10.73 28.55
C MET A 47 -26.92 -9.45 27.71
N LYS A 48 -27.87 -9.36 26.76
CA LYS A 48 -28.02 -8.20 25.90
C LYS A 48 -28.55 -6.99 26.66
N GLU A 49 -29.47 -7.16 27.57
CA GLU A 49 -29.93 -6.08 28.45
C GLU A 49 -28.79 -5.53 29.29
N ALA A 50 -28.02 -6.38 29.94
CA ALA A 50 -26.86 -5.96 30.73
C ALA A 50 -25.78 -5.24 29.88
N GLU A 51 -25.51 -5.74 28.66
CA GLU A 51 -24.60 -5.12 27.71
C GLU A 51 -25.07 -3.71 27.30
N LEU A 52 -26.34 -3.57 26.94
CA LEU A 52 -26.95 -2.30 26.53
C LEU A 52 -27.02 -1.29 27.68
N ASP A 53 -27.30 -1.76 28.89
CA ASP A 53 -27.31 -0.90 30.09
C ASP A 53 -25.90 -0.43 30.45
N GLN A 54 -24.88 -1.29 30.37
CA GLN A 54 -23.48 -0.87 30.55
C GLN A 54 -23.05 0.17 29.50
N ARG A 55 -23.43 -0.01 28.24
CA ARG A 55 -23.16 0.96 27.18
C ARG A 55 -23.87 2.28 27.43
N ARG A 56 -25.12 2.20 27.89
CA ARG A 56 -25.90 3.39 28.27
C ARG A 56 -25.22 4.16 29.40
N ALA A 57 -24.75 3.46 30.44
CA ALA A 57 -24.06 4.05 31.58
C ALA A 57 -22.73 4.72 31.17
N ARG A 58 -22.02 4.17 30.18
CA ARG A 58 -20.77 4.73 29.62
C ARG A 58 -21.00 5.83 28.58
N GLY A 59 -22.25 6.17 28.26
CA GLY A 59 -22.53 7.13 27.20
C GLY A 59 -22.30 6.61 25.77
N GLU A 60 -21.96 5.33 25.59
CA GLU A 60 -21.64 4.72 24.30
C GLU A 60 -22.88 4.59 23.39
N PRO A 61 -22.75 4.69 22.05
CA PRO A 61 -23.86 4.49 21.12
C PRO A 61 -24.45 3.08 21.23
N LEU A 62 -25.80 2.98 21.21
CA LEU A 62 -26.52 1.72 21.39
C LEU A 62 -26.56 0.83 20.14
N GLY A 63 -26.00 1.26 19.05
CA GLY A 63 -25.88 0.51 17.79
C GLY A 63 -25.63 1.45 16.63
N SER A 64 -24.94 0.97 15.61
CA SER A 64 -24.79 1.68 14.35
C SER A 64 -25.61 0.95 13.27
N LYS A 65 -26.37 1.70 12.51
CA LYS A 65 -27.01 1.20 11.27
C LYS A 65 -26.14 1.44 10.04
N GLN A 66 -24.97 2.05 10.25
CA GLN A 66 -24.09 2.42 9.16
C GLN A 66 -23.49 1.18 8.49
N THR A 67 -23.54 1.19 7.18
CA THR A 67 -22.88 0.18 6.35
C THR A 67 -21.39 0.46 6.29
N LEU A 68 -20.59 -0.54 5.95
CA LEU A 68 -19.15 -0.34 5.70
C LEU A 68 -18.93 0.67 4.57
N GLY A 69 -19.81 0.68 3.55
CA GLY A 69 -19.72 1.64 2.45
C GLY A 69 -19.91 3.09 2.90
N GLU A 70 -20.89 3.36 3.76
CA GLU A 70 -21.12 4.70 4.33
C GLU A 70 -19.92 5.14 5.20
N LEU A 71 -19.29 4.22 5.92
CA LEU A 71 -18.08 4.53 6.67
C LEU A 71 -16.88 4.77 5.76
N VAL A 72 -16.79 4.10 4.62
CA VAL A 72 -15.74 4.38 3.63
C VAL A 72 -15.96 5.77 3.01
N ASP A 73 -17.19 6.14 2.67
CA ASP A 73 -17.51 7.48 2.15
C ASP A 73 -17.13 8.53 3.19
N TRP A 74 -17.60 8.40 4.43
CA TRP A 74 -17.22 9.28 5.53
C TRP A 74 -15.68 9.41 5.71
N TYR A 75 -14.98 8.28 5.64
CA TYR A 75 -13.53 8.27 5.81
C TYR A 75 -12.81 8.98 4.65
N VAL A 76 -13.37 8.90 3.44
CA VAL A 76 -12.84 9.62 2.28
C VAL A 76 -13.08 11.12 2.41
N ASP A 77 -14.30 11.51 2.80
CA ASP A 77 -14.71 12.91 2.85
C ASP A 77 -14.04 13.67 4.01
N GLU A 78 -13.98 13.07 5.21
CA GLU A 78 -13.49 13.76 6.41
C GLU A 78 -11.97 13.67 6.61
N ILE A 79 -11.34 12.60 6.13
CA ILE A 79 -9.92 12.33 6.39
C ILE A 79 -9.11 12.39 5.10
N GLY A 80 -9.76 12.24 3.94
CA GLY A 80 -9.10 12.14 2.65
C GLY A 80 -8.48 13.43 2.18
N ASP A 81 -9.17 14.53 2.35
CA ASP A 81 -8.74 15.86 1.89
C ASP A 81 -7.52 16.36 2.66
N ASP A 82 -7.49 16.18 3.98
CA ASP A 82 -6.37 16.60 4.83
C ASP A 82 -5.15 15.69 4.71
N ALA A 83 -5.34 14.43 4.32
CA ALA A 83 -4.29 13.40 4.42
C ALA A 83 -3.43 13.24 3.16
N GLU A 84 -3.70 13.97 2.06
CA GLU A 84 -2.97 13.89 0.77
C GLU A 84 -2.66 12.43 0.35
N TRP A 85 -3.69 11.59 0.27
CA TRP A 85 -3.49 10.16 0.00
C TRP A 85 -2.86 9.88 -1.36
N GLY A 86 -1.98 8.88 -1.39
CA GLY A 86 -1.48 8.36 -2.65
C GLY A 86 -2.60 7.69 -3.46
N ARG A 87 -2.49 7.74 -4.79
CA ARG A 87 -3.48 7.20 -5.76
C ARG A 87 -3.94 5.77 -5.46
N THR A 88 -3.06 4.92 -4.96
CA THR A 88 -3.38 3.51 -4.63
C THR A 88 -4.43 3.42 -3.54
N LYS A 89 -4.27 4.18 -2.43
CA LYS A 89 -5.23 4.16 -1.33
C LYS A 89 -6.60 4.65 -1.77
N ALA A 90 -6.67 5.75 -2.52
CA ALA A 90 -7.92 6.29 -3.04
C ALA A 90 -8.63 5.27 -3.99
N ALA A 91 -7.86 4.64 -4.88
CA ALA A 91 -8.39 3.61 -5.78
C ALA A 91 -8.89 2.37 -5.03
N ASP A 92 -8.16 1.93 -4.01
CA ASP A 92 -8.52 0.78 -3.19
C ASP A 92 -9.81 1.05 -2.39
N LEU A 93 -9.92 2.22 -1.73
CA LEU A 93 -11.13 2.62 -1.01
C LEU A 93 -12.35 2.71 -1.95
N LYS A 94 -12.17 3.30 -3.14
CA LYS A 94 -13.23 3.36 -4.17
C LYS A 94 -13.68 1.96 -4.61
N ARG A 95 -12.77 1.00 -4.69
CA ARG A 95 -13.08 -0.39 -5.02
C ARG A 95 -13.81 -1.08 -3.86
N ILE A 96 -13.33 -0.94 -2.61
CA ILE A 96 -13.98 -1.48 -1.41
C ILE A 96 -15.40 -0.96 -1.30
N ARG A 97 -15.62 0.34 -1.57
CA ARG A 97 -16.94 0.98 -1.56
C ARG A 97 -17.96 0.30 -2.49
N LYS A 98 -17.48 -0.25 -3.60
CA LYS A 98 -18.31 -0.96 -4.60
C LYS A 98 -18.48 -2.45 -4.31
N ALA A 99 -17.68 -3.02 -3.42
CA ALA A 99 -17.70 -4.45 -3.11
C ALA A 99 -18.98 -4.85 -2.35
N PRO A 100 -19.45 -6.11 -2.48
CA PRO A 100 -20.63 -6.59 -1.75
C PRO A 100 -20.56 -6.37 -0.24
N ILE A 101 -19.39 -6.51 0.38
CA ILE A 101 -19.17 -6.29 1.82
C ILE A 101 -19.51 -4.86 2.25
N ALA A 102 -19.37 -3.87 1.36
CA ALA A 102 -19.70 -2.48 1.65
C ALA A 102 -21.18 -2.25 1.94
N LYS A 103 -22.06 -3.14 1.50
CA LYS A 103 -23.51 -3.07 1.74
C LYS A 103 -23.92 -3.57 3.12
N LEU A 104 -23.01 -4.23 3.83
CA LEU A 104 -23.31 -4.82 5.14
C LEU A 104 -23.20 -3.75 6.23
N VAL A 105 -24.13 -3.83 7.20
CA VAL A 105 -24.06 -3.01 8.41
C VAL A 105 -22.86 -3.46 9.25
N VAL A 106 -22.01 -2.52 9.67
CA VAL A 106 -20.70 -2.84 10.29
C VAL A 106 -20.81 -3.70 11.54
N THR A 107 -21.87 -3.54 12.33
CA THR A 107 -22.11 -4.36 13.52
C THR A 107 -22.50 -5.81 13.20
N SER A 108 -22.97 -6.07 11.98
CA SER A 108 -23.40 -7.40 11.52
C SER A 108 -22.35 -8.15 10.71
N ILE A 109 -21.26 -7.48 10.31
CA ILE A 109 -20.19 -8.14 9.54
C ILE A 109 -19.57 -9.23 10.38
N THR A 110 -19.49 -10.42 9.82
CA THR A 110 -18.91 -11.62 10.44
C THR A 110 -17.57 -11.97 9.83
N THR A 111 -16.79 -12.81 10.52
CA THR A 111 -15.54 -13.37 9.97
C THR A 111 -15.72 -14.04 8.60
N PRO A 112 -16.78 -14.87 8.35
CA PRO A 112 -17.08 -15.41 7.02
C PRO A 112 -17.30 -14.35 5.94
N ASP A 113 -17.87 -13.18 6.26
CA ASP A 113 -18.09 -12.13 5.27
C ASP A 113 -16.77 -11.51 4.78
N TYR A 114 -15.82 -11.32 5.68
CA TYR A 114 -14.45 -10.93 5.32
C TYR A 114 -13.76 -11.99 4.45
N ILE A 115 -13.91 -13.27 4.80
CA ILE A 115 -13.33 -14.37 4.02
C ILE A 115 -13.92 -14.39 2.61
N ARG A 116 -15.24 -14.26 2.48
CA ARG A 116 -15.93 -14.19 1.18
C ARG A 116 -15.45 -13.02 0.34
N HIS A 117 -15.21 -11.85 0.96
CA HIS A 117 -14.62 -10.71 0.26
C HIS A 117 -13.26 -11.06 -0.34
N ALA A 118 -12.36 -11.70 0.42
CA ALA A 118 -11.05 -12.11 -0.08
C ALA A 118 -11.14 -13.13 -1.23
N GLU A 119 -12.07 -14.10 -1.12
CA GLU A 119 -12.31 -15.10 -2.16
C GLU A 119 -12.83 -14.46 -3.46
N THR A 120 -13.75 -13.50 -3.34
CA THR A 120 -14.21 -12.70 -4.49
C THR A 120 -13.05 -11.95 -5.15
N ARG A 121 -12.20 -11.30 -4.36
CA ARG A 121 -11.03 -10.58 -4.87
C ARG A 121 -10.04 -11.50 -5.59
N LYS A 122 -9.82 -12.71 -5.07
CA LYS A 122 -8.99 -13.73 -5.71
C LYS A 122 -9.60 -14.18 -7.05
N ALA A 123 -10.91 -14.41 -7.08
CA ALA A 123 -11.65 -14.80 -8.29
C ALA A 123 -11.57 -13.70 -9.38
N GLU A 124 -11.50 -12.43 -8.99
CA GLU A 124 -11.25 -11.28 -9.88
C GLU A 124 -9.79 -11.16 -10.35
N GLY A 125 -8.91 -12.11 -9.99
CA GLY A 125 -7.49 -12.13 -10.39
C GLY A 125 -6.55 -11.31 -9.50
N SER A 126 -7.00 -10.84 -8.35
CA SER A 126 -6.11 -10.10 -7.43
C SER A 126 -5.15 -11.01 -6.69
N GLY A 127 -3.87 -10.65 -6.70
CA GLY A 127 -2.86 -11.38 -5.93
C GLY A 127 -2.98 -11.15 -4.41
N PRO A 128 -2.42 -12.07 -3.58
CA PRO A 128 -2.57 -12.05 -2.13
C PRO A 128 -2.12 -10.76 -1.44
N ALA A 129 -1.08 -10.10 -1.96
CA ALA A 129 -0.59 -8.83 -1.42
C ALA A 129 -1.58 -7.69 -1.69
N THR A 130 -2.22 -7.68 -2.85
CA THR A 130 -3.26 -6.71 -3.21
C THR A 130 -4.51 -6.89 -2.35
N VAL A 131 -4.94 -8.15 -2.16
CA VAL A 131 -6.06 -8.47 -1.26
C VAL A 131 -5.75 -8.06 0.18
N SER A 132 -4.51 -8.24 0.65
CA SER A 132 -4.09 -7.80 1.97
C SER A 132 -4.30 -6.30 2.20
N ASN A 133 -4.12 -5.46 1.17
CA ASN A 133 -4.36 -4.02 1.27
C ASN A 133 -5.82 -3.69 1.57
N ASP A 134 -6.79 -4.43 1.00
CA ASP A 134 -8.20 -4.21 1.31
C ASP A 134 -8.46 -4.32 2.81
N PHE A 135 -7.89 -5.34 3.47
CA PHE A 135 -8.02 -5.54 4.92
C PHE A 135 -7.30 -4.49 5.75
N ILE A 136 -6.18 -3.95 5.25
CA ILE A 136 -5.50 -2.82 5.90
C ILE A 136 -6.42 -1.59 5.88
N TRP A 137 -7.01 -1.28 4.72
CA TRP A 137 -7.86 -0.10 4.58
C TRP A 137 -9.20 -0.24 5.31
N ILE A 138 -9.86 -1.40 5.23
CA ILE A 138 -11.06 -1.69 6.03
C ILE A 138 -10.76 -1.51 7.51
N GLY A 139 -9.65 -2.07 8.00
CA GLY A 139 -9.23 -1.91 9.39
C GLY A 139 -8.99 -0.45 9.79
N GLN A 140 -8.42 0.38 8.91
CA GLN A 140 -8.23 1.81 9.17
C GLN A 140 -9.58 2.55 9.23
N VAL A 141 -10.47 2.31 8.27
CA VAL A 141 -11.82 2.89 8.26
C VAL A 141 -12.56 2.58 9.55
N LEU A 142 -12.60 1.30 9.94
CA LEU A 142 -13.30 0.86 11.15
C LEU A 142 -12.69 1.44 12.43
N LYS A 143 -11.37 1.50 12.53
CA LYS A 143 -10.67 2.10 13.69
C LYS A 143 -10.93 3.60 13.79
N SER A 144 -10.87 4.33 12.67
CA SER A 144 -11.17 5.76 12.63
C SER A 144 -12.62 6.04 12.99
N ALA A 145 -13.57 5.31 12.40
CA ALA A 145 -14.99 5.46 12.71
C ALA A 145 -15.31 5.15 14.18
N ARG A 146 -14.64 4.16 14.77
CA ARG A 146 -14.76 3.86 16.19
C ARG A 146 -14.26 5.02 17.05
N ALA A 147 -13.10 5.59 16.72
CA ALA A 147 -12.47 6.65 17.49
C ALA A 147 -13.24 7.99 17.36
N THR A 148 -13.69 8.35 16.16
CA THR A 148 -14.26 9.67 15.86
C THR A 148 -15.78 9.69 16.00
N LEU A 149 -16.46 8.65 15.50
CA LEU A 149 -17.94 8.59 15.49
C LEU A 149 -18.52 7.73 16.62
N GLY A 150 -17.66 7.04 17.41
CA GLY A 150 -18.11 6.10 18.42
C GLY A 150 -18.82 4.86 17.82
N VAL A 151 -18.62 4.56 16.55
CA VAL A 151 -19.24 3.41 15.88
C VAL A 151 -18.74 2.12 16.50
N LEU A 152 -19.67 1.26 16.92
CA LEU A 152 -19.36 -0.04 17.47
C LEU A 152 -18.91 -0.99 16.34
N THR A 153 -17.62 -1.29 16.32
CA THR A 153 -17.05 -2.24 15.37
C THR A 153 -16.31 -3.34 16.13
N ASP A 154 -16.60 -4.58 15.80
CA ASP A 154 -15.87 -5.73 16.35
C ASP A 154 -14.64 -6.00 15.46
N LEU A 155 -13.52 -5.42 15.85
CA LEU A 155 -12.27 -5.60 15.13
C LEU A 155 -11.68 -7.02 15.29
N SER A 156 -12.10 -7.78 16.33
CA SER A 156 -11.62 -9.16 16.51
C SER A 156 -12.01 -10.04 15.34
N ARG A 157 -13.23 -9.88 14.81
CA ARG A 157 -13.70 -10.62 13.62
C ARG A 157 -12.83 -10.37 12.37
N LEU A 158 -12.35 -9.12 12.20
CA LEU A 158 -11.43 -8.76 11.12
C LEU A 158 -10.05 -9.42 11.34
N ASP A 159 -9.57 -9.46 12.58
CA ASP A 159 -8.27 -10.04 12.90
C ASP A 159 -8.31 -11.58 12.80
N ASP A 160 -9.39 -12.22 13.21
CA ASP A 160 -9.67 -13.65 13.00
C ASP A 160 -9.71 -13.98 11.50
N ALA A 161 -10.40 -13.15 10.70
CA ALA A 161 -10.41 -13.32 9.25
C ALA A 161 -9.00 -13.21 8.67
N ARG A 162 -8.22 -12.21 9.07
CA ARG A 162 -6.82 -12.06 8.63
C ARG A 162 -5.97 -13.27 8.98
N HIS A 163 -6.16 -13.84 10.20
CA HIS A 163 -5.47 -15.05 10.59
C HIS A 163 -5.81 -16.21 9.65
N ALA A 164 -7.08 -16.53 9.48
CA ALA A 164 -7.56 -17.59 8.60
C ALA A 164 -7.11 -17.41 7.14
N LEU A 165 -7.17 -16.17 6.62
CA LEU A 165 -6.77 -15.85 5.26
C LEU A 165 -5.26 -16.02 5.02
N ARG A 166 -4.41 -15.73 6.03
CA ARG A 166 -2.97 -16.03 5.94
C ARG A 166 -2.70 -17.51 5.86
N GLN A 167 -3.35 -18.32 6.69
CA GLN A 167 -3.23 -19.79 6.66
C GLN A 167 -3.61 -20.36 5.28
N ARG A 168 -4.65 -19.80 4.67
CA ARG A 168 -5.12 -20.18 3.32
C ARG A 168 -4.33 -19.51 2.18
N LYS A 169 -3.31 -18.72 2.48
CA LYS A 169 -2.49 -17.94 1.51
C LYS A 169 -3.34 -17.01 0.60
N LEU A 170 -4.51 -16.60 1.06
CA LEU A 170 -5.39 -15.65 0.37
C LEU A 170 -4.94 -14.19 0.57
N ILE A 171 -4.24 -13.92 1.67
CA ILE A 171 -3.50 -12.69 1.90
C ILE A 171 -2.05 -13.00 2.27
N ALA A 172 -1.13 -12.16 1.81
CA ALA A 172 0.30 -12.29 2.10
C ALA A 172 0.99 -10.92 2.02
N LYS A 173 2.21 -10.84 2.55
CA LYS A 173 3.11 -9.73 2.22
C LYS A 173 3.54 -9.87 0.76
N SER A 174 3.78 -8.71 0.10
CA SER A 174 4.43 -8.72 -1.20
C SER A 174 5.79 -9.41 -1.10
N GLN A 175 6.07 -10.30 -2.02
CA GLN A 175 7.41 -10.88 -2.14
C GLN A 175 8.38 -9.79 -2.58
N ALA A 176 9.54 -9.78 -1.94
CA ALA A 176 10.60 -8.89 -2.34
C ALA A 176 11.19 -9.37 -3.66
N ARG A 177 11.32 -8.47 -4.63
CA ARG A 177 11.98 -8.76 -5.91
C ARG A 177 13.49 -8.60 -5.75
N ASP A 178 14.24 -9.51 -6.34
CA ASP A 178 15.71 -9.52 -6.39
C ASP A 178 16.23 -9.64 -7.83
N ARG A 179 15.35 -9.44 -8.82
CA ARG A 179 15.67 -9.49 -10.24
C ARG A 179 16.73 -8.45 -10.59
N ARG A 180 17.81 -8.89 -11.17
CA ARG A 180 18.93 -8.10 -11.69
C ARG A 180 19.08 -8.30 -13.19
N LEU A 181 19.84 -7.44 -13.86
CA LEU A 181 20.23 -7.65 -15.25
C LEU A 181 21.06 -8.94 -15.38
N GLN A 182 20.77 -9.74 -16.38
CA GLN A 182 21.40 -11.03 -16.60
C GLN A 182 22.06 -11.09 -17.98
N GLY A 183 23.20 -11.77 -18.06
CA GLY A 183 23.88 -11.98 -19.33
C GLY A 183 24.10 -10.68 -20.11
N ASN A 184 23.56 -10.59 -21.31
CA ASN A 184 23.69 -9.44 -22.21
C ASN A 184 22.46 -8.50 -22.23
N GLU A 185 21.51 -8.65 -21.30
CA GLU A 185 20.28 -7.83 -21.25
C GLU A 185 20.57 -6.32 -21.24
N GLU A 186 21.61 -5.89 -20.53
CA GLU A 186 22.03 -4.48 -20.50
C GLU A 186 22.43 -3.98 -21.88
N ALA A 187 23.28 -4.74 -22.58
CA ALA A 187 23.72 -4.38 -23.92
C ALA A 187 22.58 -4.35 -24.92
N GLN A 188 21.70 -5.35 -24.88
CA GLN A 188 20.51 -5.42 -25.74
C GLN A 188 19.56 -4.25 -25.51
N LEU A 189 19.30 -3.87 -24.25
CA LEU A 189 18.46 -2.72 -23.92
C LEU A 189 19.08 -1.40 -24.38
N LEU A 190 20.38 -1.22 -24.18
CA LEU A 190 21.10 -0.02 -24.63
C LEU A 190 21.08 0.11 -26.16
N GLU A 191 21.34 -0.96 -26.88
CA GLU A 191 21.26 -1.00 -28.35
C GLU A 191 19.85 -0.68 -28.85
N TYR A 192 18.83 -1.32 -28.26
CA TYR A 192 17.43 -1.06 -28.61
C TYR A 192 17.04 0.40 -28.39
N PHE A 193 17.44 0.99 -27.26
CA PHE A 193 17.14 2.40 -26.99
C PHE A 193 17.94 3.34 -27.89
N ALA A 194 19.22 3.07 -28.15
CA ALA A 194 20.04 3.87 -29.06
C ALA A 194 19.45 3.95 -30.47
N ASN A 195 18.92 2.84 -30.98
CA ASN A 195 18.25 2.78 -32.28
C ASN A 195 16.91 3.55 -32.32
N ARG A 196 16.34 3.91 -31.16
CA ARG A 196 15.06 4.59 -31.04
C ARG A 196 15.15 6.04 -30.59
N ASP A 197 16.15 6.41 -29.79
CA ASP A 197 16.25 7.73 -29.16
C ASP A 197 16.28 8.88 -30.19
N GLY A 198 16.81 8.64 -31.37
CA GLY A 198 16.75 9.62 -32.46
C GLY A 198 15.35 9.91 -33.03
N ARG A 199 14.34 9.11 -32.65
CA ARG A 199 12.94 9.22 -33.10
C ARG A 199 11.95 9.34 -31.94
N ALA A 200 12.43 9.37 -30.72
CA ALA A 200 11.61 9.38 -29.50
C ALA A 200 11.93 10.60 -28.65
N ASP A 201 10.88 11.17 -28.02
CA ASP A 201 11.06 12.33 -27.15
C ASP A 201 11.85 12.03 -25.86
N ILE A 202 11.80 10.77 -25.40
CA ILE A 202 12.45 10.34 -24.16
C ILE A 202 13.80 9.73 -24.49
N PRO A 203 14.93 10.29 -24.00
CA PRO A 203 16.28 9.74 -24.19
C PRO A 203 16.48 8.52 -23.27
N MET A 204 15.94 7.39 -23.69
CA MET A 204 15.90 6.17 -22.86
C MET A 204 17.29 5.62 -22.55
N VAL A 205 18.30 5.82 -23.41
CA VAL A 205 19.69 5.48 -23.11
C VAL A 205 20.19 6.25 -21.88
N ALA A 206 19.99 7.57 -21.86
CA ALA A 206 20.42 8.42 -20.74
C ALA A 206 19.67 8.08 -19.46
N VAL A 207 18.33 7.91 -19.53
CA VAL A 207 17.49 7.57 -18.37
C VAL A 207 17.84 6.19 -17.79
N PHE A 208 18.07 5.20 -18.66
CA PHE A 208 18.45 3.84 -18.25
C PHE A 208 19.81 3.82 -17.58
N ARG A 209 20.84 4.42 -18.21
CA ARG A 209 22.18 4.52 -17.62
C ARG A 209 22.16 5.28 -16.31
N PHE A 210 21.44 6.41 -16.25
CA PHE A 210 21.33 7.20 -15.03
C PHE A 210 20.68 6.40 -13.89
N ALA A 211 19.65 5.59 -14.16
CA ALA A 211 19.05 4.73 -13.16
C ALA A 211 20.05 3.72 -12.57
N ILE A 212 20.89 3.10 -13.42
CA ILE A 212 21.88 2.10 -13.00
C ILE A 212 23.04 2.75 -12.21
N VAL A 213 23.49 3.93 -12.59
CA VAL A 213 24.63 4.57 -11.92
C VAL A 213 24.27 5.31 -10.65
N THR A 214 22.98 5.66 -10.45
CA THR A 214 22.54 6.45 -9.29
C THR A 214 21.59 5.73 -8.35
N SER A 215 21.04 4.58 -8.74
CA SER A 215 20.01 3.88 -7.98
C SER A 215 18.73 4.71 -7.74
N ARG A 216 18.43 5.69 -8.61
CA ARG A 216 17.24 6.55 -8.45
C ARG A 216 15.98 5.85 -8.92
N ARG A 217 14.86 6.08 -8.20
CA ARG A 217 13.54 5.68 -8.70
C ARG A 217 13.16 6.52 -9.91
N VAL A 218 12.36 5.97 -10.82
CA VAL A 218 11.95 6.71 -12.03
C VAL A 218 11.31 8.06 -11.71
N GLU A 219 10.48 8.14 -10.66
CA GLU A 219 9.88 9.40 -10.22
C GLU A 219 10.93 10.38 -9.64
N GLU A 220 11.99 9.89 -9.02
CA GLU A 220 13.10 10.70 -8.53
C GLU A 220 13.93 11.26 -9.69
N ILE A 221 14.21 10.45 -10.71
CA ILE A 221 14.96 10.85 -11.92
C ILE A 221 14.28 12.04 -12.59
N THR A 222 12.96 11.95 -12.79
CA THR A 222 12.18 13.00 -13.48
C THR A 222 11.97 14.28 -12.67
N ARG A 223 12.37 14.27 -11.38
CA ARG A 223 12.22 15.42 -10.47
C ARG A 223 13.55 16.10 -10.14
N ILE A 224 14.66 15.66 -10.72
CA ILE A 224 15.97 16.33 -10.53
C ILE A 224 15.92 17.69 -11.21
N LYS A 225 16.11 18.77 -10.44
CA LYS A 225 16.15 20.14 -10.93
C LYS A 225 17.60 20.57 -11.17
N TRP A 226 17.82 21.37 -12.21
CA TRP A 226 19.11 21.97 -12.49
C TRP A 226 19.63 22.83 -11.32
N ALA A 227 18.72 23.56 -10.67
CA ALA A 227 19.07 24.42 -9.53
C ALA A 227 19.55 23.67 -8.29
N ASN A 228 19.18 22.37 -8.20
CA ASN A 228 19.49 21.51 -7.06
C ASN A 228 20.77 20.66 -7.25
N LEU A 229 21.60 21.03 -8.23
CA LEU A 229 22.87 20.38 -8.54
C LEU A 229 24.03 21.22 -7.98
N ASP A 230 24.88 20.62 -7.18
CA ASP A 230 26.13 21.22 -6.68
C ASP A 230 27.32 20.36 -7.17
N GLU A 231 27.88 20.76 -8.29
CA GLU A 231 29.02 20.05 -8.90
C GLU A 231 30.27 20.15 -8.04
N THR A 232 30.47 21.28 -7.36
CA THR A 232 31.65 21.48 -6.50
C THR A 232 31.68 20.49 -5.37
N LYS A 233 30.53 20.23 -4.74
CA LYS A 233 30.39 19.20 -3.71
C LYS A 233 30.14 17.81 -4.28
N GLY A 234 29.81 17.69 -5.56
CA GLY A 234 29.47 16.43 -6.24
C GLY A 234 28.17 15.83 -5.74
N VAL A 235 27.15 16.64 -5.48
CA VAL A 235 25.87 16.21 -4.93
C VAL A 235 24.68 16.78 -5.70
N ALA A 236 23.54 16.09 -5.60
CA ALA A 236 22.26 16.58 -6.07
C ALA A 236 21.23 16.46 -4.94
N MET A 237 20.30 17.40 -4.86
CA MET A 237 19.20 17.40 -3.91
C MET A 237 17.88 17.02 -4.62
N LEU A 238 17.09 16.20 -3.96
CA LEU A 238 15.71 15.86 -4.33
C LEU A 238 14.78 16.44 -3.29
N GLU A 239 13.83 17.23 -3.74
CA GLU A 239 12.76 17.77 -2.91
C GLU A 239 11.69 16.68 -2.65
N ASP A 240 11.08 16.70 -1.48
CA ASP A 240 9.94 15.85 -1.11
C ASP A 240 10.12 14.37 -1.46
N VAL A 241 11.23 13.78 -1.09
CA VAL A 241 11.47 12.35 -1.31
C VAL A 241 10.40 11.54 -0.59
N LYS A 242 9.81 10.56 -1.28
CA LYS A 242 8.74 9.73 -0.74
C LYS A 242 9.08 9.13 0.62
N HIS A 243 8.33 9.53 1.64
CA HIS A 243 8.46 9.02 3.00
C HIS A 243 7.09 8.59 3.54
N PRO A 244 7.00 7.56 4.39
CA PRO A 244 5.71 7.08 4.93
C PRO A 244 4.92 8.13 5.68
N THR A 245 5.59 9.01 6.44
CA THR A 245 4.97 10.00 7.33
C THR A 245 5.25 11.45 6.95
N ARG A 246 6.39 11.75 6.28
CA ARG A 246 6.75 13.11 5.84
C ARG A 246 6.57 13.22 4.34
N LYS A 247 5.48 13.83 3.89
CA LYS A 247 5.20 13.97 2.47
C LYS A 247 5.76 15.25 1.87
N LYS A 248 5.86 16.31 2.67
CA LYS A 248 6.44 17.62 2.30
C LYS A 248 7.64 17.94 3.17
N GLY A 249 8.63 18.64 2.60
CA GLY A 249 9.85 19.04 3.30
C GLY A 249 10.80 17.89 3.63
N ASN A 250 10.64 16.73 2.99
CA ASN A 250 11.60 15.62 3.10
C ASN A 250 12.62 15.70 1.97
N ASP A 251 13.40 16.78 1.97
CA ASP A 251 14.45 17.01 0.99
C ASP A 251 15.68 16.18 1.33
N ARG A 252 16.25 15.53 0.35
CA ARG A 252 17.38 14.60 0.54
C ARG A 252 18.46 14.87 -0.49
N THR A 253 19.66 15.01 0.02
CA THR A 253 20.87 15.15 -0.81
C THR A 253 21.53 13.78 -0.99
N PHE A 254 21.95 13.50 -2.21
CA PHE A 254 22.66 12.27 -2.54
C PHE A 254 23.93 12.58 -3.34
N ARG A 255 24.93 11.71 -3.20
CA ARG A 255 26.18 11.79 -3.95
C ARG A 255 25.94 11.40 -5.41
N LEU A 256 26.47 12.19 -6.33
CA LEU A 256 26.59 11.87 -7.75
C LEU A 256 28.06 11.54 -8.07
N LEU A 257 28.26 10.37 -8.65
CA LEU A 257 29.57 9.96 -9.17
C LEU A 257 29.80 10.55 -10.57
N SER A 258 31.04 10.51 -11.05
CA SER A 258 31.46 11.13 -12.33
C SER A 258 30.56 10.74 -13.50
N GLU A 259 30.23 9.46 -13.64
CA GLU A 259 29.35 8.95 -14.70
C GLU A 259 27.94 9.55 -14.64
N GLY A 260 27.38 9.76 -13.43
CA GLY A 260 26.10 10.44 -13.27
C GLY A 260 26.14 11.90 -13.68
N TRP A 261 27.26 12.60 -13.41
CA TRP A 261 27.49 13.97 -13.85
C TRP A 261 27.61 14.08 -15.37
N GLU A 262 28.34 13.17 -16.02
CA GLU A 262 28.47 13.14 -17.49
C GLU A 262 27.09 13.00 -18.14
N ILE A 263 26.25 12.10 -17.63
CA ILE A 263 24.89 11.91 -18.16
C ILE A 263 24.04 13.18 -17.98
N ILE A 264 24.11 13.85 -16.82
CA ILE A 264 23.37 15.09 -16.57
C ILE A 264 23.84 16.20 -17.52
N LYS A 265 25.16 16.40 -17.64
CA LYS A 265 25.73 17.45 -18.49
C LYS A 265 25.38 17.29 -19.96
N ALA A 266 25.21 16.05 -20.40
CA ALA A 266 24.78 15.74 -21.77
C ALA A 266 23.28 16.03 -22.03
N GLN A 267 22.45 16.31 -20.98
CA GLN A 267 21.06 16.61 -21.21
C GLN A 267 20.84 18.04 -21.73
N PRO A 268 19.92 18.21 -22.69
CA PRO A 268 19.63 19.53 -23.23
C PRO A 268 18.93 20.42 -22.18
N ARG A 269 19.45 21.63 -21.94
CA ARG A 269 18.74 22.64 -21.14
C ARG A 269 17.66 23.30 -21.99
N ARG A 270 16.40 23.12 -21.63
CA ARG A 270 15.29 23.82 -22.27
C ARG A 270 15.26 25.28 -21.83
N LYS A 271 15.00 26.20 -22.78
CA LYS A 271 15.12 27.66 -22.55
C LYS A 271 13.93 28.25 -21.78
N ALA A 272 12.74 27.65 -21.87
CA ALA A 272 11.51 28.18 -21.26
C ALA A 272 10.47 27.07 -21.00
N GLY A 273 9.51 27.35 -20.12
CA GLY A 273 8.40 26.47 -19.75
C GLY A 273 8.66 25.72 -18.44
N LEU A 274 7.63 25.09 -17.90
CA LEU A 274 7.69 24.30 -16.64
C LEU A 274 8.76 23.21 -16.71
N ASP A 275 9.00 22.67 -17.89
CA ASP A 275 9.99 21.61 -18.11
C ASP A 275 11.45 22.11 -18.05
N ALA A 276 11.69 23.44 -18.14
CA ALA A 276 13.04 23.99 -18.14
C ALA A 276 13.78 23.83 -16.80
N GLU A 277 13.05 23.60 -15.71
CA GLU A 277 13.63 23.41 -14.40
C GLU A 277 14.28 22.01 -14.22
N TYR A 278 13.80 21.01 -14.98
CA TYR A 278 14.17 19.63 -14.75
C TYR A 278 15.23 19.11 -15.73
N VAL A 279 16.10 18.22 -15.21
CA VAL A 279 17.13 17.53 -16.02
C VAL A 279 16.47 16.53 -16.98
N PHE A 280 15.49 15.78 -16.47
CA PHE A 280 14.74 14.77 -17.22
C PHE A 280 13.22 15.09 -17.17
N PRO A 281 12.76 16.09 -17.92
CA PRO A 281 11.37 16.57 -17.87
C PRO A 281 10.41 15.62 -18.61
N TYR A 282 10.35 14.36 -18.17
CA TYR A 282 9.54 13.34 -18.82
C TYR A 282 8.56 12.70 -17.82
N ASN A 283 7.45 12.19 -18.36
CA ASN A 283 6.49 11.47 -17.51
C ASN A 283 7.06 10.13 -17.06
N PRO A 284 7.15 9.84 -15.74
CA PRO A 284 7.74 8.61 -15.23
C PRO A 284 6.98 7.34 -15.67
N ARG A 285 5.67 7.45 -15.94
CA ARG A 285 4.89 6.33 -16.49
C ARG A 285 5.26 6.04 -17.93
N SER A 286 5.52 7.08 -18.73
CA SER A 286 5.95 6.92 -20.12
C SER A 286 7.32 6.26 -20.21
N ILE A 287 8.25 6.62 -19.31
CA ILE A 287 9.55 5.95 -19.16
C ILE A 287 9.35 4.46 -18.82
N SER A 288 8.56 4.16 -17.79
CA SER A 288 8.29 2.77 -17.37
C SER A 288 7.61 1.96 -18.48
N ALA A 289 6.68 2.56 -19.20
CA ALA A 289 6.00 1.92 -20.34
C ALA A 289 6.95 1.69 -21.53
N ALA A 290 7.86 2.65 -21.81
CA ALA A 290 8.88 2.47 -22.85
C ALA A 290 9.84 1.31 -22.52
N PHE A 291 10.27 1.23 -21.24
CA PHE A 291 11.09 0.14 -20.75
C PHE A 291 10.40 -1.21 -20.87
N THR A 292 9.14 -1.31 -20.43
CA THR A 292 8.34 -2.54 -20.52
C THR A 292 8.17 -3.00 -21.97
N ARG A 293 7.95 -2.06 -22.91
CA ARG A 293 7.87 -2.40 -24.34
C ARG A 293 9.20 -2.90 -24.89
N ALA A 294 10.34 -2.33 -24.45
CA ALA A 294 11.66 -2.80 -24.84
C ALA A 294 11.91 -4.24 -24.34
N CYS A 295 11.64 -4.51 -23.08
CA CYS A 295 11.76 -5.86 -22.52
C CYS A 295 10.90 -6.87 -23.29
N LYS A 296 9.64 -6.51 -23.60
CA LYS A 296 8.75 -7.37 -24.38
C LYS A 296 9.28 -7.62 -25.80
N PHE A 297 9.83 -6.59 -26.45
CA PHE A 297 10.38 -6.72 -27.80
C PHE A 297 11.63 -7.62 -27.83
N LEU A 298 12.46 -7.53 -26.79
CA LEU A 298 13.70 -8.30 -26.65
C LEU A 298 13.50 -9.67 -25.97
N ASP A 299 12.25 -10.04 -25.68
CA ASP A 299 11.89 -11.26 -24.92
C ASP A 299 12.56 -11.37 -23.55
N ILE A 300 12.85 -10.22 -22.92
CA ILE A 300 13.39 -10.15 -21.56
C ILE A 300 12.24 -10.33 -20.57
N GLN A 301 12.27 -11.46 -19.84
CA GLN A 301 11.20 -11.85 -18.95
C GLN A 301 11.36 -11.23 -17.54
N ASP A 302 10.23 -10.85 -16.95
CA ASP A 302 10.12 -10.40 -15.55
C ASP A 302 11.11 -9.30 -15.14
N LEU A 303 11.49 -8.38 -16.05
CA LEU A 303 12.32 -7.23 -15.75
C LEU A 303 11.50 -5.94 -15.79
N HIS A 304 11.54 -5.17 -14.69
CA HIS A 304 10.84 -3.89 -14.56
C HIS A 304 11.85 -2.75 -14.37
N PHE A 305 11.49 -1.53 -14.71
CA PHE A 305 12.36 -0.38 -14.53
C PHE A 305 12.86 -0.21 -13.08
N HIS A 306 12.02 -0.57 -12.10
CA HIS A 306 12.39 -0.51 -10.69
C HIS A 306 13.50 -1.49 -10.30
N ASP A 307 13.67 -2.58 -11.04
CA ASP A 307 14.72 -3.58 -10.79
C ASP A 307 16.12 -3.02 -11.11
N LEU A 308 16.21 -1.95 -11.93
CA LEU A 308 17.45 -1.21 -12.16
C LEU A 308 17.99 -0.57 -10.87
N ARG A 309 17.12 -0.22 -9.93
CA ARG A 309 17.54 0.24 -8.60
C ARG A 309 18.16 -0.89 -7.79
N HIS A 310 17.65 -2.12 -7.93
CA HIS A 310 18.26 -3.31 -7.31
C HIS A 310 19.64 -3.57 -7.93
N GLU A 311 19.73 -3.50 -9.24
CA GLU A 311 20.99 -3.62 -9.98
C GLU A 311 22.02 -2.61 -9.51
N ALA A 312 21.70 -1.32 -9.52
CA ALA A 312 22.56 -0.24 -9.09
C ALA A 312 23.04 -0.40 -7.63
N THR A 313 22.10 -0.75 -6.73
CA THR A 313 22.42 -0.96 -5.32
C THR A 313 23.41 -2.12 -5.14
N SER A 314 23.21 -3.23 -5.84
CA SER A 314 24.14 -4.36 -5.82
C SER A 314 25.51 -3.99 -6.35
N ARG A 315 25.58 -3.22 -7.46
CA ARG A 315 26.84 -2.74 -8.04
C ARG A 315 27.63 -1.84 -7.08
N PHE A 316 26.97 -1.04 -6.24
CA PHE A 316 27.67 -0.27 -5.21
C PHE A 316 28.36 -1.19 -4.20
N PHE A 317 27.69 -2.22 -3.71
CA PHE A 317 28.31 -3.20 -2.81
C PHE A 317 29.42 -3.99 -3.50
N GLU A 318 29.27 -4.39 -4.74
CA GLU A 318 30.27 -5.07 -5.56
C GLU A 318 31.52 -4.20 -5.81
N ARG A 319 31.35 -2.86 -5.86
CA ARG A 319 32.44 -1.88 -5.91
C ARG A 319 33.09 -1.63 -4.54
N GLY A 320 32.67 -2.30 -3.47
CA GLY A 320 33.26 -2.22 -2.13
C GLY A 320 32.75 -1.07 -1.26
N TYR A 321 31.68 -0.36 -1.64
CA TYR A 321 31.08 0.66 -0.78
C TYR A 321 30.45 0.03 0.47
N SER A 322 30.65 0.67 1.61
CA SER A 322 30.05 0.27 2.89
C SER A 322 28.52 0.47 2.88
N ILE A 323 27.81 -0.19 3.79
CA ILE A 323 26.36 -0.05 3.90
C ILE A 323 25.93 1.40 4.18
N GLN A 324 26.73 2.16 4.92
CA GLN A 324 26.51 3.56 5.20
C GLN A 324 26.60 4.40 3.91
N GLU A 325 27.63 4.19 3.12
CA GLU A 325 27.83 4.89 1.84
C GLU A 325 26.71 4.53 0.85
N VAL A 326 26.38 3.25 0.74
CA VAL A 326 25.26 2.79 -0.13
C VAL A 326 23.93 3.40 0.33
N ALA A 327 23.69 3.53 1.64
CA ALA A 327 22.49 4.19 2.15
C ALA A 327 22.41 5.66 1.70
N HIS A 328 23.53 6.38 1.68
CA HIS A 328 23.60 7.75 1.15
C HIS A 328 23.37 7.81 -0.36
N PHE A 329 23.98 6.91 -1.13
CA PHE A 329 23.72 6.87 -2.57
C PHE A 329 22.28 6.58 -2.89
N THR A 330 21.66 5.65 -2.17
CA THR A 330 20.33 5.11 -2.50
C THR A 330 19.20 5.80 -1.77
N LEU A 331 19.50 6.66 -0.79
CA LEU A 331 18.54 7.32 0.11
C LEU A 331 17.62 6.31 0.83
N HIS A 332 18.19 5.21 1.34
CA HIS A 332 17.47 4.30 2.22
C HIS A 332 17.54 4.78 3.67
N ASP A 333 16.39 4.96 4.31
CA ASP A 333 16.30 5.35 5.73
C ASP A 333 16.58 4.16 6.67
N SER A 334 16.32 2.94 6.20
CA SER A 334 16.53 1.72 6.98
C SER A 334 17.61 0.83 6.36
N TRP A 335 18.64 0.55 7.12
CA TRP A 335 19.66 -0.42 6.73
C TRP A 335 19.13 -1.84 6.59
N GLY A 336 18.02 -2.16 7.28
CA GLY A 336 17.32 -3.43 7.12
C GLY A 336 16.88 -3.71 5.68
N THR A 337 16.56 -2.67 4.90
CA THR A 337 16.24 -2.81 3.48
C THR A 337 17.47 -3.07 2.61
N LEU A 338 18.65 -2.64 3.05
CA LEU A 338 19.92 -2.86 2.36
C LEU A 338 20.55 -4.22 2.71
N LYS A 339 20.17 -4.83 3.85
CA LYS A 339 20.71 -6.14 4.29
C LYS A 339 20.62 -7.21 3.18
N ARG A 340 19.58 -7.16 2.35
CA ARG A 340 19.40 -8.09 1.22
C ARG A 340 20.46 -8.01 0.12
N TYR A 341 21.27 -6.94 0.10
CA TYR A 341 22.35 -6.75 -0.87
C TYR A 341 23.75 -7.03 -0.27
N THR A 342 23.84 -7.22 1.04
CA THR A 342 25.10 -7.43 1.76
C THR A 342 25.43 -8.92 1.90
N HIS A 343 25.21 -9.71 0.86
CA HIS A 343 25.63 -11.13 0.84
C HIS A 343 27.16 -11.22 0.60
N LEU A 344 27.93 -10.68 1.53
CA LEU A 344 29.38 -10.91 1.56
C LEU A 344 29.62 -12.38 1.92
N ARG A 345 30.26 -13.13 1.03
CA ARG A 345 30.81 -14.43 1.37
C ARG A 345 32.00 -14.22 2.32
N PRO A 346 32.23 -15.12 3.30
CA PRO A 346 33.35 -14.95 4.25
C PRO A 346 34.70 -14.67 3.58
N GLU A 347 34.97 -15.29 2.44
CA GLU A 347 36.18 -15.11 1.63
C GLU A 347 36.29 -13.74 0.95
N GLN A 348 35.22 -12.98 0.89
CA GLN A 348 35.19 -11.62 0.30
C GLN A 348 35.36 -10.52 1.35
N VAL A 349 35.44 -10.89 2.64
CA VAL A 349 35.68 -9.92 3.71
C VAL A 349 37.18 -9.59 3.73
N PRO A 350 37.57 -8.35 3.37
CA PRO A 350 39.01 -7.99 3.34
C PRO A 350 39.57 -7.95 4.75
N GLU A 351 40.76 -8.47 4.91
CA GLU A 351 41.53 -8.28 6.13
C GLU A 351 41.93 -6.79 6.25
N ARG A 352 41.44 -6.13 7.28
CA ARG A 352 41.80 -4.74 7.57
C ARG A 352 42.88 -4.75 8.63
N ARG A 353 44.09 -4.20 8.30
CA ARG A 353 45.08 -3.91 9.32
C ARG A 353 44.55 -2.85 10.28
N VAL A 354 44.61 -3.13 11.55
CA VAL A 354 44.28 -2.22 12.66
C VAL A 354 45.36 -1.14 12.75
#